data_d6b87a8fdd2bc62979bfc7e1ee67f44f
#
_entry.id   d6b87a8fdd2bc62979bfc7e1ee67f44f
#
_cell.length_a   1.000
_cell.length_b   1.000
_cell.length_c   1.000
_cell.angle_alpha   90.00
_cell.angle_beta   90.00
_cell.angle_gamma   90.00
#
_symmetry.space_group_name_H-M   'P 1'
#
loop_
_entity.id
_entity.type
_entity.pdbx_description
1 polymer ?
#
loop_
_entity_poly.entity_id
_entity_poly.type
_entity_poly.pdbx_seq_one_letter_code
_entity_poly.pdbx_strand_id
1 'polypeptide(L)'
;MVYPILTSLDKHSIHTRISALIISDGTLDLFINYHNIDATKIDEKVEFHNFKEVYIVGMKDFLYHYHFLPNMYDLEMSLFWQAKNFDVDEKPIYTIFRRRQAPKANDLIPIWKHYEQFQDWKKIFGDSKISKFSQLYPKSLGWVEKNGLYTNMGYEYTRYNPLTMTSRPSNTFKGTNYAALKKDDGVRSRFISRFENGKLYQLDFDGYHIRLIAKLIGVDIPLDKKAHEWLANQYGKDLSEAKAITFRQLYGGVEDEYYHITFFKKTSDYINSMWLDFLRNREVVTPILQRKIKFDENLNKNKLFNYVLQALETERNILILDKLSKINLNQKSVPILYTYDSILFDVDSNEDNYIREVKKIMEKDGFPTQLEVGKDYDNMVKTII
;
A
#
# COMPACT_ATOMS: atom_id res chain seq x y z
N MET A 1 -5.45 -12.99 -19.24
CA MET A 1 -4.31 -12.21 -18.66
C MET A 1 -3.97 -11.03 -19.58
N VAL A 2 -3.60 -9.92 -18.98
CA VAL A 2 -3.11 -8.72 -19.71
C VAL A 2 -1.72 -8.39 -19.20
N TYR A 3 -0.75 -8.29 -20.09
CA TYR A 3 0.61 -7.86 -19.80
C TYR A 3 0.89 -6.53 -20.52
N PRO A 4 0.88 -5.40 -19.81
CA PRO A 4 1.17 -4.11 -20.42
C PRO A 4 2.68 -3.92 -20.62
N ILE A 5 3.07 -3.49 -21.82
CA ILE A 5 4.42 -3.05 -22.13
C ILE A 5 4.46 -1.55 -21.98
N LEU A 6 5.20 -1.10 -20.99
CA LEU A 6 5.33 0.32 -20.67
C LEU A 6 6.63 0.88 -21.25
N THR A 7 6.56 2.12 -21.72
CA THR A 7 7.75 2.88 -22.13
C THR A 7 7.85 4.14 -21.27
N SER A 8 9.05 4.56 -20.93
CA SER A 8 9.29 5.71 -20.08
C SER A 8 10.43 6.57 -20.62
N LEU A 9 10.29 7.90 -20.45
CA LEU A 9 11.40 8.84 -20.67
C LEU A 9 12.29 8.94 -19.42
N ASP A 10 11.72 8.69 -18.27
CA ASP A 10 12.41 8.51 -16.99
C ASP A 10 11.92 7.22 -16.34
N LYS A 11 12.44 6.86 -15.18
CA LYS A 11 12.09 5.60 -14.52
C LYS A 11 10.81 5.66 -13.68
N HIS A 12 10.11 6.80 -13.67
CA HIS A 12 8.90 6.92 -12.87
C HIS A 12 7.67 6.48 -13.68
N SER A 13 6.83 5.62 -13.09
CA SER A 13 5.66 5.03 -13.76
C SER A 13 4.62 6.04 -14.23
N ILE A 14 4.51 7.20 -13.58
CA ILE A 14 3.59 8.26 -13.99
C ILE A 14 3.99 8.91 -15.34
N HIS A 15 5.27 8.85 -15.70
CA HIS A 15 5.79 9.35 -16.97
C HIS A 15 5.91 8.26 -18.03
N THR A 16 5.40 7.07 -17.75
CA THR A 16 5.35 5.99 -18.72
C THR A 16 4.17 6.16 -19.69
N ARG A 17 4.20 5.36 -20.74
CA ARG A 17 3.08 5.17 -21.66
C ARG A 17 2.89 3.69 -21.93
N ILE A 18 1.65 3.27 -22.16
CA ILE A 18 1.40 1.93 -22.68
C ILE A 18 1.75 1.95 -24.16
N SER A 19 2.79 1.21 -24.54
CA SER A 19 3.21 1.07 -25.94
C SER A 19 2.66 -0.17 -26.63
N ALA A 20 2.38 -1.21 -25.85
CA ALA A 20 1.73 -2.42 -26.34
C ALA A 20 1.04 -3.18 -25.19
N LEU A 21 0.15 -4.09 -25.55
CA LEU A 21 -0.44 -5.09 -24.65
C LEU A 21 -0.22 -6.48 -25.22
N ILE A 22 0.10 -7.44 -24.35
CA ILE A 22 -0.03 -8.85 -24.65
C ILE A 22 -1.28 -9.33 -23.91
N ILE A 23 -2.25 -9.87 -24.64
CA ILE A 23 -3.47 -10.42 -24.06
C ILE A 23 -3.47 -11.93 -24.30
N SER A 24 -3.60 -12.69 -23.23
CA SER A 24 -3.56 -14.15 -23.27
C SER A 24 -4.78 -14.74 -22.58
N ASP A 25 -5.39 -15.73 -23.21
CA ASP A 25 -6.40 -16.59 -22.59
C ASP A 25 -5.79 -17.86 -21.96
N GLY A 26 -4.47 -18.02 -22.07
CA GLY A 26 -3.68 -19.16 -21.61
C GLY A 26 -3.41 -20.20 -22.70
N THR A 27 -3.91 -20.00 -23.92
CA THR A 27 -3.66 -20.83 -25.11
C THR A 27 -3.24 -20.04 -26.32
N LEU A 28 -3.77 -18.82 -26.45
CA LEU A 28 -3.48 -17.91 -27.54
C LEU A 28 -3.04 -16.56 -26.96
N ASP A 29 -1.96 -16.00 -27.51
CA ASP A 29 -1.46 -14.67 -27.19
C ASP A 29 -1.73 -13.70 -28.32
N LEU A 30 -2.41 -12.59 -27.99
CA LEU A 30 -2.67 -11.48 -28.90
C LEU A 30 -1.75 -10.31 -28.54
N PHE A 31 -0.94 -9.86 -29.47
CA PHE A 31 -0.09 -8.69 -29.32
C PHE A 31 -0.75 -7.46 -29.97
N ILE A 32 -1.03 -6.45 -29.17
CA ILE A 32 -1.60 -5.17 -29.63
C ILE A 32 -0.55 -4.08 -29.47
N ASN A 33 -0.15 -3.48 -30.58
CA ASN A 33 0.85 -2.42 -30.62
C ASN A 33 0.15 -1.06 -30.63
N TYR A 34 0.50 -0.19 -29.66
CA TYR A 34 -0.01 1.19 -29.53
C TYR A 34 1.04 2.23 -29.91
N HIS A 35 2.16 1.86 -30.52
CA HIS A 35 3.30 2.75 -30.77
C HIS A 35 2.92 4.05 -31.50
N ASN A 36 1.89 4.00 -32.33
CA ASN A 36 1.37 5.14 -33.09
C ASN A 36 -0.04 5.56 -32.68
N ILE A 37 -0.58 5.04 -31.56
CA ILE A 37 -1.96 5.28 -31.13
C ILE A 37 -1.92 5.95 -29.77
N ASP A 38 -2.81 6.90 -29.57
CA ASP A 38 -3.04 7.50 -28.26
C ASP A 38 -3.53 6.39 -27.28
N ALA A 39 -2.82 6.23 -26.18
CA ALA A 39 -3.15 5.22 -25.17
C ALA A 39 -4.52 5.45 -24.51
N THR A 40 -5.13 6.63 -24.66
CA THR A 40 -6.52 6.91 -24.27
C THR A 40 -7.54 6.08 -25.04
N LYS A 41 -7.12 5.43 -26.13
CA LYS A 41 -7.97 4.64 -27.04
C LYS A 41 -7.84 3.12 -26.82
N ILE A 42 -7.37 2.68 -25.65
CA ILE A 42 -7.30 1.25 -25.32
C ILE A 42 -8.68 0.60 -25.45
N ASP A 43 -9.72 1.29 -24.99
CA ASP A 43 -11.11 0.81 -25.05
C ASP A 43 -11.63 0.58 -26.47
N GLU A 44 -11.15 1.29 -27.46
CA GLU A 44 -11.53 1.07 -28.87
C GLU A 44 -11.06 -0.28 -29.42
N LYS A 45 -10.08 -0.92 -28.75
CA LYS A 45 -9.49 -2.19 -29.18
C LYS A 45 -9.78 -3.37 -28.28
N VAL A 46 -10.01 -3.11 -26.99
CA VAL A 46 -10.25 -4.16 -25.98
C VAL A 46 -11.30 -3.69 -24.99
N GLU A 47 -12.47 -4.27 -25.05
CA GLU A 47 -13.57 -3.99 -24.15
C GLU A 47 -13.45 -4.85 -22.88
N PHE A 48 -12.57 -4.45 -21.95
CA PHE A 48 -12.27 -5.22 -20.73
C PHE A 48 -13.49 -5.47 -19.84
N HIS A 49 -14.51 -4.61 -19.90
CA HIS A 49 -15.76 -4.79 -19.16
C HIS A 49 -16.58 -6.01 -19.59
N ASN A 50 -16.36 -6.53 -20.80
CA ASN A 50 -17.06 -7.73 -21.31
C ASN A 50 -16.47 -9.04 -20.77
N PHE A 51 -15.31 -9.00 -20.11
CA PHE A 51 -14.72 -10.21 -19.52
C PHE A 51 -15.19 -10.40 -18.09
N LYS A 52 -15.39 -11.64 -17.68
CA LYS A 52 -15.75 -11.98 -16.29
C LYS A 52 -14.65 -11.54 -15.31
N GLU A 53 -13.40 -11.79 -15.66
CA GLU A 53 -12.23 -11.47 -14.86
C GLU A 53 -11.06 -11.09 -15.78
N VAL A 54 -10.31 -10.05 -15.39
CA VAL A 54 -9.16 -9.53 -16.12
C VAL A 54 -7.95 -9.53 -15.17
N TYR A 55 -6.97 -10.35 -15.46
CA TYR A 55 -5.75 -10.50 -14.67
C TYR A 55 -4.64 -9.66 -15.30
N ILE A 56 -4.17 -8.62 -14.60
CA ILE A 56 -3.21 -7.65 -15.11
C ILE A 56 -1.88 -7.82 -14.39
N VAL A 57 -0.79 -7.93 -15.15
CA VAL A 57 0.57 -7.95 -14.60
C VAL A 57 1.02 -6.52 -14.32
N GLY A 58 1.27 -6.19 -13.06
CA GLY A 58 1.62 -4.83 -12.64
C GLY A 58 0.45 -3.86 -12.80
N MET A 59 -0.70 -4.20 -12.27
CA MET A 59 -1.94 -3.42 -12.39
C MET A 59 -1.79 -1.99 -11.86
N LYS A 60 -0.98 -1.75 -10.82
CA LYS A 60 -0.74 -0.40 -10.30
C LYS A 60 -0.23 0.54 -11.38
N ASP A 61 0.78 0.11 -12.13
CA ASP A 61 1.37 0.91 -13.21
C ASP A 61 0.44 1.01 -14.42
N PHE A 62 -0.35 0.00 -14.70
CA PHE A 62 -1.38 0.03 -15.75
C PHE A 62 -2.47 1.08 -15.45
N LEU A 63 -2.89 1.21 -14.19
CA LEU A 63 -3.94 2.16 -13.77
C LEU A 63 -3.51 3.65 -13.80
N TYR A 64 -2.24 3.96 -14.06
CA TYR A 64 -1.86 5.34 -14.43
C TYR A 64 -2.46 5.77 -15.76
N HIS A 65 -2.70 4.82 -16.65
CA HIS A 65 -3.07 5.04 -18.04
C HIS A 65 -4.46 4.53 -18.40
N TYR A 66 -5.07 3.76 -17.48
CA TYR A 66 -6.39 3.18 -17.68
C TYR A 66 -7.24 3.34 -16.43
N HIS A 67 -8.56 3.36 -16.60
CA HIS A 67 -9.47 3.41 -15.47
C HIS A 67 -9.67 2.04 -14.83
N PHE A 68 -9.95 2.03 -13.54
CA PHE A 68 -10.20 0.80 -12.79
C PHE A 68 -11.58 0.22 -13.13
N LEU A 69 -11.63 -1.07 -13.42
CA LEU A 69 -12.87 -1.84 -13.54
C LEU A 69 -12.98 -2.88 -12.41
N PRO A 70 -14.20 -3.16 -11.91
CA PRO A 70 -14.41 -4.08 -10.78
C PRO A 70 -13.99 -5.53 -11.03
N ASN A 71 -13.80 -5.93 -12.27
CA ASN A 71 -13.36 -7.27 -12.69
C ASN A 71 -11.84 -7.40 -12.87
N MET A 72 -11.07 -6.34 -12.56
CA MET A 72 -9.61 -6.31 -12.69
C MET A 72 -8.92 -6.79 -11.41
N TYR A 73 -7.87 -7.61 -11.56
CA TYR A 73 -7.04 -8.17 -10.48
C TYR A 73 -5.56 -8.05 -10.84
N ASP A 74 -4.72 -7.73 -9.87
CA ASP A 74 -3.27 -7.78 -10.07
C ASP A 74 -2.76 -9.22 -9.97
N LEU A 75 -2.27 -9.73 -11.10
CA LEU A 75 -1.75 -11.09 -11.20
C LEU A 75 -0.38 -11.24 -10.53
N GLU A 76 0.50 -10.27 -10.74
CA GLU A 76 1.87 -10.29 -10.22
C GLU A 76 1.89 -10.34 -8.69
N MET A 77 1.14 -9.44 -8.05
CA MET A 77 0.98 -9.44 -6.60
C MET A 77 0.35 -10.73 -6.07
N SER A 78 -0.65 -11.25 -6.77
CA SER A 78 -1.32 -12.47 -6.36
C SER A 78 -0.38 -13.68 -6.43
N LEU A 79 0.43 -13.79 -7.46
CA LEU A 79 1.45 -14.83 -7.59
C LEU A 79 2.54 -14.70 -6.53
N PHE A 80 3.01 -13.48 -6.28
CA PHE A 80 4.03 -13.21 -5.27
C PHE A 80 3.64 -13.72 -3.88
N TRP A 81 2.38 -13.54 -3.47
CA TRP A 81 1.94 -13.97 -2.13
C TRP A 81 1.54 -15.44 -2.05
N GLN A 82 1.14 -16.06 -3.15
CA GLN A 82 0.58 -17.42 -3.14
C GLN A 82 1.55 -18.48 -3.66
N ALA A 83 2.50 -18.12 -4.50
CA ALA A 83 3.45 -19.04 -5.10
C ALA A 83 4.79 -19.07 -4.34
N LYS A 84 5.17 -20.23 -3.79
CA LYS A 84 6.41 -20.40 -2.99
C LYS A 84 7.71 -20.08 -3.76
N ASN A 85 7.71 -20.11 -5.08
CA ASN A 85 8.89 -19.99 -5.94
C ASN A 85 8.73 -18.94 -7.04
N PHE A 86 7.88 -17.95 -6.79
CA PHE A 86 7.69 -16.86 -7.74
C PHE A 86 8.64 -15.73 -7.37
N ASP A 87 9.79 -15.68 -8.04
CA ASP A 87 10.70 -14.55 -7.99
C ASP A 87 10.15 -13.44 -8.88
N VAL A 88 9.93 -12.29 -8.27
CA VAL A 88 9.52 -11.10 -9.00
C VAL A 88 10.77 -10.30 -9.30
N ASP A 89 11.29 -10.47 -10.49
CA ASP A 89 12.27 -9.55 -11.05
C ASP A 89 11.61 -8.18 -11.30
N GLU A 90 12.39 -7.11 -11.15
CA GLU A 90 11.93 -5.77 -11.50
C GLU A 90 11.42 -5.77 -12.94
N LYS A 91 10.14 -5.40 -13.13
CA LYS A 91 9.52 -5.36 -14.46
C LYS A 91 10.36 -4.53 -15.42
N PRO A 92 10.80 -5.08 -16.56
CA PRO A 92 11.59 -4.35 -17.52
C PRO A 92 10.73 -3.25 -18.14
N ILE A 93 11.05 -2.00 -17.81
CA ILE A 93 10.45 -0.84 -18.47
C ILE A 93 11.32 -0.52 -19.68
N TYR A 94 10.71 -0.58 -20.85
CA TYR A 94 11.35 -0.18 -22.07
C TYR A 94 11.54 1.33 -22.11
N THR A 95 12.76 1.83 -22.11
CA THR A 95 13.08 3.26 -22.16
C THR A 95 13.38 3.66 -23.60
N ILE A 96 12.53 4.50 -24.20
CA ILE A 96 12.77 5.08 -25.52
C ILE A 96 13.65 6.32 -25.33
N PHE A 97 14.95 6.19 -25.57
CA PHE A 97 15.90 7.31 -25.50
C PHE A 97 15.79 8.31 -26.63
N ARG A 98 15.04 8.01 -27.69
CA ARG A 98 14.90 8.92 -28.84
C ARG A 98 13.47 8.89 -29.40
N ARG A 99 12.96 10.08 -29.64
CA ARG A 99 11.66 10.36 -30.25
C ARG A 99 11.34 9.41 -31.42
N ARG A 100 10.22 8.69 -31.34
CA ARG A 100 9.50 8.07 -32.48
C ARG A 100 10.15 6.85 -33.17
N GLN A 101 11.09 6.17 -32.59
CA GLN A 101 11.57 4.90 -33.17
C GLN A 101 10.89 3.70 -32.49
N ALA A 102 10.41 2.76 -33.33
CA ALA A 102 9.92 1.47 -32.82
C ALA A 102 11.05 0.72 -32.07
N PRO A 103 10.73 -0.01 -30.98
CA PRO A 103 11.71 -0.83 -30.29
C PRO A 103 12.36 -1.85 -31.24
N LYS A 104 13.66 -2.03 -31.14
CA LYS A 104 14.34 -3.09 -31.86
C LYS A 104 14.02 -4.44 -31.20
N ALA A 105 14.08 -5.54 -31.97
CA ALA A 105 13.78 -6.87 -31.45
C ALA A 105 14.57 -7.20 -30.18
N ASN A 106 15.85 -6.84 -30.09
CA ASN A 106 16.69 -7.07 -28.92
C ASN A 106 16.25 -6.33 -27.67
N ASP A 107 15.57 -5.19 -27.81
CA ASP A 107 15.06 -4.40 -26.68
C ASP A 107 13.83 -5.07 -26.02
N LEU A 108 13.15 -5.96 -26.76
CA LEU A 108 11.97 -6.70 -26.28
C LEU A 108 12.34 -8.02 -25.59
N ILE A 109 13.55 -8.52 -25.74
CA ILE A 109 13.98 -9.80 -25.13
C ILE A 109 13.76 -9.83 -23.60
N PRO A 110 14.18 -8.81 -22.81
CA PRO A 110 13.94 -8.81 -21.38
C PRO A 110 12.45 -8.79 -21.04
N ILE A 111 11.63 -8.12 -21.86
CA ILE A 111 10.18 -8.04 -21.69
C ILE A 111 9.55 -9.43 -21.91
N TRP A 112 9.95 -10.13 -22.96
CA TRP A 112 9.48 -11.48 -23.25
C TRP A 112 9.87 -12.49 -22.15
N LYS A 113 11.11 -12.44 -21.67
CA LYS A 113 11.55 -13.27 -20.54
C LYS A 113 10.75 -13.02 -19.27
N HIS A 114 10.40 -11.77 -18.99
CA HIS A 114 9.55 -11.44 -17.85
C HIS A 114 8.09 -11.89 -18.09
N TYR A 115 7.58 -11.75 -19.31
CA TYR A 115 6.24 -12.23 -19.68
C TYR A 115 6.10 -13.75 -19.54
N GLU A 116 7.13 -14.51 -19.97
CA GLU A 116 7.13 -15.98 -19.90
C GLU A 116 6.88 -16.52 -18.48
N GLN A 117 7.29 -15.78 -17.44
CA GLN A 117 7.04 -16.15 -16.04
C GLN A 117 5.56 -16.23 -15.70
N PHE A 118 4.71 -15.52 -16.44
CA PHE A 118 3.27 -15.47 -16.21
C PHE A 118 2.44 -16.43 -17.09
N GLN A 119 3.05 -17.10 -18.08
CA GLN A 119 2.31 -17.96 -19.02
C GLN A 119 1.59 -19.11 -18.31
N ASP A 120 2.22 -19.69 -17.30
CA ASP A 120 1.66 -20.81 -16.52
C ASP A 120 0.75 -20.36 -15.34
N TRP A 121 0.32 -19.11 -15.31
CA TRP A 121 -0.42 -18.54 -14.17
C TRP A 121 -1.66 -19.33 -13.78
N LYS A 122 -2.42 -19.87 -14.74
CA LYS A 122 -3.60 -20.71 -14.46
C LYS A 122 -3.21 -21.99 -13.73
N LYS A 123 -2.08 -22.59 -14.09
CA LYS A 123 -1.54 -23.79 -13.45
C LYS A 123 -1.03 -23.50 -12.04
N ILE A 124 -0.42 -22.34 -11.85
CA ILE A 124 0.11 -21.88 -10.54
C ILE A 124 -1.04 -21.59 -9.57
N PHE A 125 -2.08 -20.89 -10.03
CA PHE A 125 -3.25 -20.57 -9.21
C PHE A 125 -4.17 -21.79 -8.97
N GLY A 126 -4.31 -22.67 -9.95
CA GLY A 126 -5.32 -23.71 -9.92
C GLY A 126 -6.71 -23.12 -9.69
N ASP A 127 -7.49 -23.75 -8.80
CA ASP A 127 -8.81 -23.26 -8.38
C ASP A 127 -8.77 -22.22 -7.24
N SER A 128 -7.60 -21.68 -6.92
CA SER A 128 -7.44 -20.72 -5.83
C SER A 128 -8.11 -19.40 -6.18
N LYS A 129 -9.04 -18.98 -5.33
CA LYS A 129 -9.72 -17.69 -5.50
C LYS A 129 -8.77 -16.52 -5.23
N ILE A 130 -8.64 -15.61 -6.19
CA ILE A 130 -7.81 -14.40 -6.04
C ILE A 130 -8.46 -13.47 -5.02
N SER A 131 -7.62 -12.97 -4.10
CA SER A 131 -8.06 -12.08 -3.02
C SER A 131 -8.50 -10.72 -3.57
N LYS A 132 -9.57 -10.16 -2.99
CA LYS A 132 -10.01 -8.79 -3.22
C LYS A 132 -8.91 -7.76 -2.93
N PHE A 133 -7.95 -8.10 -2.11
CA PHE A 133 -6.79 -7.26 -1.82
C PHE A 133 -5.98 -6.93 -3.09
N SER A 134 -5.84 -7.88 -4.02
CA SER A 134 -5.14 -7.66 -5.30
C SER A 134 -5.87 -6.73 -6.27
N GLN A 135 -7.11 -6.37 -5.98
CA GLN A 135 -7.83 -5.30 -6.69
C GLN A 135 -7.61 -3.95 -6.02
N LEU A 136 -7.84 -3.89 -4.71
CA LEU A 136 -7.90 -2.64 -3.95
C LEU A 136 -6.52 -2.04 -3.74
N TYR A 137 -5.52 -2.86 -3.50
CA TYR A 137 -4.17 -2.42 -3.17
C TYR A 137 -3.49 -1.64 -4.29
N PRO A 138 -3.36 -2.18 -5.53
CA PRO A 138 -2.76 -1.44 -6.63
C PRO A 138 -3.55 -0.19 -7.01
N LYS A 139 -4.88 -0.25 -6.95
CA LYS A 139 -5.76 0.89 -7.16
C LYS A 139 -5.47 2.03 -6.17
N SER A 140 -5.44 1.69 -4.88
CA SER A 140 -5.29 2.69 -3.81
C SER A 140 -3.90 3.32 -3.79
N LEU A 141 -2.85 2.51 -3.93
CA LEU A 141 -1.48 3.04 -4.00
C LEU A 141 -1.25 3.87 -5.27
N GLY A 142 -1.70 3.39 -6.41
CA GLY A 142 -1.61 4.12 -7.68
C GLY A 142 -2.33 5.46 -7.64
N TRP A 143 -3.47 5.54 -6.93
CA TRP A 143 -4.19 6.79 -6.73
C TRP A 143 -3.37 7.80 -5.91
N VAL A 144 -2.79 7.40 -4.77
CA VAL A 144 -1.94 8.29 -3.95
C VAL A 144 -0.71 8.74 -4.73
N GLU A 145 -0.02 7.83 -5.41
CA GLU A 145 1.14 8.16 -6.24
C GLU A 145 0.81 9.18 -7.33
N LYS A 146 -0.31 8.99 -8.02
CA LYS A 146 -0.74 9.86 -9.12
C LYS A 146 -1.04 11.30 -8.67
N ASN A 147 -1.47 11.48 -7.42
CA ASN A 147 -1.72 12.80 -6.86
C ASN A 147 -0.44 13.62 -6.67
N GLY A 148 0.69 12.97 -6.34
CA GLY A 148 2.01 13.59 -6.17
C GLY A 148 2.09 14.63 -5.05
N LEU A 149 3.31 14.95 -4.66
CA LEU A 149 3.64 16.03 -3.72
C LEU A 149 4.02 17.28 -4.52
N TYR A 150 3.46 18.42 -4.18
CA TYR A 150 3.76 19.67 -4.88
C TYR A 150 4.88 20.43 -4.20
N THR A 151 5.78 21.01 -5.00
CA THR A 151 6.90 21.86 -4.59
C THR A 151 6.96 23.11 -5.45
N ASN A 152 7.76 24.09 -5.07
CA ASN A 152 8.02 25.28 -5.89
C ASN A 152 8.63 24.96 -7.27
N MET A 153 9.17 23.75 -7.46
CA MET A 153 9.75 23.28 -8.74
C MET A 153 8.80 22.39 -9.54
N GLY A 154 7.59 22.15 -9.04
CA GLY A 154 6.60 21.26 -9.65
C GLY A 154 6.32 20.03 -8.79
N TYR A 155 5.81 18.98 -9.41
CA TYR A 155 5.41 17.76 -8.70
C TYR A 155 6.57 16.78 -8.53
N GLU A 156 6.66 16.20 -7.33
CA GLU A 156 7.42 14.99 -7.05
C GLU A 156 6.46 13.84 -6.77
N TYR A 157 6.82 12.64 -7.20
CA TYR A 157 5.96 11.47 -7.08
C TYR A 157 6.63 10.39 -6.25
N THR A 158 5.92 9.89 -5.23
CA THR A 158 6.34 8.67 -4.55
C THR A 158 6.11 7.47 -5.46
N ARG A 159 6.90 6.43 -5.28
CA ARG A 159 6.71 5.15 -5.96
C ARG A 159 6.72 4.04 -4.93
N TYR A 160 5.58 3.47 -4.66
CA TYR A 160 5.45 2.35 -3.73
C TYR A 160 5.82 1.04 -4.41
N ASN A 161 6.66 0.26 -3.73
CA ASN A 161 6.86 -1.15 -4.06
C ASN A 161 5.78 -1.99 -3.35
N PRO A 162 4.82 -2.58 -4.06
CA PRO A 162 3.78 -3.40 -3.46
C PRO A 162 4.24 -4.82 -3.14
N LEU A 163 5.35 -5.26 -3.72
CA LEU A 163 5.85 -6.63 -3.62
C LEU A 163 6.76 -6.78 -2.40
N THR A 164 6.15 -6.71 -1.22
CA THR A 164 6.80 -6.93 0.07
C THR A 164 6.11 -8.08 0.79
N MET A 165 6.85 -8.81 1.61
CA MET A 165 6.34 -9.99 2.32
C MET A 165 5.05 -9.70 3.13
N THR A 166 4.98 -8.54 3.76
CA THR A 166 3.83 -8.12 4.57
C THR A 166 2.82 -7.27 3.80
N SER A 167 3.11 -6.96 2.54
CA SER A 167 2.42 -5.96 1.71
C SER A 167 2.52 -4.52 2.25
N ARG A 168 3.22 -4.28 3.34
CA ARG A 168 3.51 -2.91 3.80
C ARG A 168 4.35 -2.24 2.72
N PRO A 169 3.83 -1.22 2.00
CA PRO A 169 4.52 -0.69 0.83
C PRO A 169 5.81 0.00 1.26
N SER A 170 6.92 -0.40 0.64
CA SER A 170 8.18 0.33 0.74
C SER A 170 8.31 1.29 -0.44
N ASN A 171 9.18 2.29 -0.33
CA ASN A 171 9.56 3.04 -1.52
C ASN A 171 10.45 2.19 -2.43
N THR A 172 10.29 2.33 -3.74
CA THR A 172 11.12 1.62 -4.70
C THR A 172 12.59 1.99 -4.57
N PHE A 173 13.46 1.02 -4.86
CA PHE A 173 14.90 1.23 -4.94
C PHE A 173 15.27 2.44 -5.81
N LYS A 174 16.21 3.26 -5.33
CA LYS A 174 16.71 4.51 -5.97
C LYS A 174 15.73 5.69 -5.99
N GLY A 175 14.58 5.59 -5.32
CA GLY A 175 13.68 6.72 -5.07
C GLY A 175 13.91 7.36 -3.69
N THR A 176 13.35 8.55 -3.48
CA THR A 176 13.31 9.18 -2.15
C THR A 176 12.44 8.34 -1.23
N ASN A 177 12.97 7.97 -0.06
CA ASN A 177 12.17 7.30 0.98
C ASN A 177 11.38 8.34 1.77
N TYR A 178 10.20 8.67 1.27
CA TYR A 178 9.32 9.68 1.87
C TYR A 178 8.85 9.30 3.29
N ALA A 179 8.79 8.01 3.62
CA ALA A 179 8.44 7.54 4.96
C ALA A 179 9.56 7.77 5.99
N ALA A 180 10.79 7.95 5.53
CA ALA A 180 11.97 8.16 6.37
C ALA A 180 12.50 9.61 6.34
N LEU A 181 11.75 10.54 5.78
CA LEU A 181 12.11 11.96 5.82
C LEU A 181 12.13 12.44 7.27
N LYS A 182 13.26 12.98 7.69
CA LYS A 182 13.39 13.52 9.04
C LYS A 182 12.58 14.80 9.20
N LYS A 183 12.11 15.06 10.40
CA LYS A 183 11.62 16.37 10.81
C LYS A 183 12.86 17.26 11.10
N ASP A 184 12.70 18.55 10.94
CA ASP A 184 13.68 19.58 11.33
C ASP A 184 15.01 19.59 10.53
N ASP A 185 15.12 18.87 9.40
CA ASP A 185 16.26 18.96 8.48
C ASP A 185 15.98 19.84 7.25
N GLY A 186 14.78 20.43 7.18
CA GLY A 186 14.35 21.31 6.10
C GLY A 186 13.94 20.60 4.80
N VAL A 187 14.09 19.26 4.71
CA VAL A 187 13.73 18.52 3.49
C VAL A 187 12.22 18.49 3.29
N ARG A 188 11.46 18.41 4.39
CA ARG A 188 9.98 18.38 4.33
C ARG A 188 9.38 19.74 3.98
N SER A 189 10.04 20.85 4.29
CA SER A 189 9.52 22.22 4.06
C SER A 189 9.32 22.57 2.59
N ARG A 190 9.96 21.83 1.67
CA ARG A 190 9.76 22.00 0.22
C ARG A 190 8.40 21.53 -0.27
N PHE A 191 7.73 20.64 0.47
CA PHE A 191 6.40 20.14 0.11
C PHE A 191 5.33 21.06 0.66
N ILE A 192 4.59 21.68 -0.25
CA ILE A 192 3.59 22.70 0.02
C ILE A 192 2.26 22.30 -0.63
N SER A 193 1.18 23.01 -0.29
CA SER A 193 -0.08 22.84 -0.98
C SER A 193 0.01 23.31 -2.44
N ARG A 194 -0.62 22.58 -3.35
CA ARG A 194 -0.82 22.97 -4.77
C ARG A 194 -1.85 24.08 -4.94
N PHE A 195 -2.65 24.34 -3.92
CA PHE A 195 -3.71 25.34 -3.95
C PHE A 195 -3.21 26.63 -3.33
N GLU A 196 -3.55 27.78 -3.90
CA GLU A 196 -3.09 29.11 -3.48
C GLU A 196 -3.29 29.37 -1.98
N ASN A 197 -4.47 29.03 -1.44
CA ASN A 197 -4.84 29.15 -0.04
C ASN A 197 -4.97 27.81 0.68
N GLY A 198 -4.49 26.74 0.05
CA GLY A 198 -4.59 25.38 0.61
C GLY A 198 -3.59 25.14 1.73
N LYS A 199 -3.77 24.02 2.40
CA LYS A 199 -2.88 23.56 3.48
C LYS A 199 -2.66 22.06 3.37
N LEU A 200 -1.54 21.62 3.94
CA LEU A 200 -1.27 20.22 4.16
C LEU A 200 -1.85 19.79 5.51
N TYR A 201 -2.51 18.63 5.52
CA TYR A 201 -3.09 18.00 6.69
C TYR A 201 -2.55 16.60 6.83
N GLN A 202 -1.98 16.27 7.98
CA GLN A 202 -1.56 14.90 8.30
C GLN A 202 -2.47 14.32 9.37
N LEU A 203 -3.03 13.15 9.09
CA LEU A 203 -3.74 12.32 10.04
C LEU A 203 -2.89 11.10 10.37
N ASP A 204 -2.53 10.96 11.65
CA ASP A 204 -1.67 9.91 12.18
C ASP A 204 -2.44 9.09 13.24
N PHE A 205 -2.43 7.77 13.14
CA PHE A 205 -3.17 6.92 14.08
C PHE A 205 -2.48 6.87 15.45
N ASP A 206 -3.23 7.10 16.50
CA ASP A 206 -2.74 6.99 17.87
C ASP A 206 -2.46 5.53 18.24
N GLY A 207 -1.17 5.21 18.42
CA GLY A 207 -0.72 3.88 18.85
C GLY A 207 -1.27 2.75 18.01
N TYR A 208 -1.22 2.88 16.70
CA TYR A 208 -1.94 2.05 15.73
C TYR A 208 -1.77 0.55 15.98
N HIS A 209 -0.53 0.05 16.09
CA HIS A 209 -0.28 -1.37 16.35
C HIS A 209 -0.83 -1.82 17.71
N ILE A 210 -0.76 -0.97 18.74
CA ILE A 210 -1.32 -1.32 20.07
C ILE A 210 -2.83 -1.51 19.95
N ARG A 211 -3.53 -0.64 19.23
CA ARG A 211 -4.97 -0.75 19.02
C ARG A 211 -5.35 -1.91 18.10
N LEU A 212 -4.55 -2.21 17.09
CA LEU A 212 -4.73 -3.42 16.28
C LEU A 212 -4.62 -4.69 17.12
N ILE A 213 -3.58 -4.77 17.97
CA ILE A 213 -3.41 -5.90 18.89
C ILE A 213 -4.60 -5.97 19.86
N ALA A 214 -4.98 -4.86 20.47
CA ALA A 214 -6.12 -4.81 21.39
C ALA A 214 -7.39 -5.39 20.75
N LYS A 215 -7.68 -5.05 19.50
CA LYS A 215 -8.80 -5.65 18.75
C LYS A 215 -8.65 -7.15 18.54
N LEU A 216 -7.45 -7.63 18.20
CA LEU A 216 -7.18 -9.06 18.01
C LEU A 216 -7.39 -9.89 19.28
N ILE A 217 -7.01 -9.33 20.44
CA ILE A 217 -7.04 -10.04 21.74
C ILE A 217 -8.28 -9.71 22.58
N GLY A 218 -9.22 -8.92 22.05
CA GLY A 218 -10.44 -8.53 22.76
C GLY A 218 -10.16 -7.71 24.05
N VAL A 219 -9.29 -6.69 23.92
CA VAL A 219 -9.02 -5.71 24.99
C VAL A 219 -9.45 -4.34 24.51
N ASP A 220 -10.24 -3.63 25.35
CA ASP A 220 -10.68 -2.29 25.02
C ASP A 220 -9.70 -1.24 25.53
N ILE A 221 -9.25 -0.35 24.64
CA ILE A 221 -8.49 0.84 24.97
C ILE A 221 -9.42 2.04 24.82
N PRO A 222 -9.66 2.83 25.87
CA PRO A 222 -10.54 4.00 25.81
C PRO A 222 -10.13 4.95 24.67
N LEU A 223 -11.13 5.49 23.95
CA LEU A 223 -10.87 6.34 22.78
C LEU A 223 -10.39 7.75 23.17
N ASP A 224 -10.71 8.19 24.36
CA ASP A 224 -10.30 9.45 24.97
C ASP A 224 -8.87 9.41 25.54
N LYS A 225 -8.22 8.22 25.57
CA LYS A 225 -6.85 8.03 26.04
C LYS A 225 -5.93 7.67 24.90
N LYS A 226 -4.72 8.22 24.90
CA LYS A 226 -3.67 7.75 24.00
C LYS A 226 -3.26 6.36 24.38
N ALA A 227 -3.08 5.48 23.39
CA ALA A 227 -2.79 4.07 23.61
C ALA A 227 -1.50 3.84 24.42
N HIS A 228 -0.45 4.63 24.16
CA HIS A 228 0.80 4.55 24.91
C HIS A 228 0.65 5.03 26.35
N GLU A 229 -0.12 6.09 26.61
CA GLU A 229 -0.40 6.58 27.97
C GLU A 229 -1.22 5.57 28.78
N TRP A 230 -2.19 4.93 28.11
CA TRP A 230 -3.00 3.88 28.74
C TRP A 230 -2.13 2.69 29.18
N LEU A 231 -1.16 2.26 28.35
CA LEU A 231 -0.21 1.21 28.74
C LEU A 231 0.77 1.71 29.83
N ALA A 232 1.30 2.93 29.70
CA ALA A 232 2.23 3.50 30.67
C ALA A 232 1.67 3.47 32.10
N ASN A 233 0.38 3.78 32.27
CA ASN A 233 -0.30 3.70 33.55
C ASN A 233 -0.32 2.27 34.14
N GLN A 234 -0.27 1.24 33.31
CA GLN A 234 -0.23 -0.17 33.78
C GLN A 234 1.18 -0.61 34.20
N TYR A 235 2.21 0.02 33.67
CA TYR A 235 3.59 -0.21 34.08
C TYR A 235 3.98 0.55 35.37
N GLY A 236 3.26 1.64 35.69
CA GLY A 236 3.70 2.58 36.72
C GLY A 236 5.00 3.31 36.33
N LYS A 237 5.23 3.54 35.02
CA LYS A 237 6.42 4.15 34.44
C LYS A 237 6.07 5.41 33.68
N ASP A 238 7.06 6.27 33.46
CA ASP A 238 6.88 7.41 32.57
C ASP A 238 6.62 6.97 31.12
N LEU A 239 6.08 7.90 30.30
CA LEU A 239 5.66 7.60 28.95
C LEU A 239 6.80 7.14 28.03
N SER A 240 8.00 7.69 28.22
CA SER A 240 9.18 7.37 27.40
C SER A 240 9.66 5.95 27.69
N GLU A 241 9.81 5.61 28.96
CA GLU A 241 10.19 4.27 29.41
C GLU A 241 9.12 3.23 29.01
N ALA A 242 7.83 3.55 29.21
CA ALA A 242 6.73 2.67 28.83
C ALA A 242 6.67 2.40 27.32
N LYS A 243 6.96 3.39 26.47
CA LYS A 243 7.07 3.19 25.03
C LYS A 243 8.18 2.19 24.67
N ALA A 244 9.37 2.37 25.24
CA ALA A 244 10.50 1.47 24.98
C ALA A 244 10.18 0.03 25.42
N ILE A 245 9.59 -0.15 26.61
CA ILE A 245 9.11 -1.44 27.10
C ILE A 245 8.07 -2.03 26.15
N THR A 246 7.04 -1.25 25.80
CA THR A 246 5.98 -1.71 24.89
C THR A 246 6.54 -2.22 23.58
N PHE A 247 7.42 -1.48 22.91
CA PHE A 247 8.03 -1.91 21.65
C PHE A 247 8.85 -3.19 21.84
N ARG A 248 9.62 -3.30 22.91
CA ARG A 248 10.39 -4.51 23.21
C ARG A 248 9.46 -5.73 23.39
N GLN A 249 8.38 -5.59 24.18
CA GLN A 249 7.43 -6.67 24.42
C GLN A 249 6.65 -7.08 23.16
N LEU A 250 6.23 -6.13 22.36
CA LEU A 250 5.42 -6.42 21.15
C LEU A 250 6.25 -7.03 20.02
N TYR A 251 7.49 -6.60 19.84
CA TYR A 251 8.32 -7.02 18.72
C TYR A 251 9.39 -8.04 19.09
N GLY A 252 9.85 -8.05 20.32
CA GLY A 252 10.83 -9.01 20.83
C GLY A 252 10.22 -10.25 21.48
N GLY A 253 8.95 -10.17 21.83
CA GLY A 253 8.23 -11.19 22.61
C GLY A 253 7.96 -10.73 24.04
N VAL A 254 6.86 -11.20 24.61
CA VAL A 254 6.44 -10.82 25.96
C VAL A 254 7.26 -11.59 26.98
N GLU A 255 7.95 -10.85 27.86
CA GLU A 255 8.71 -11.40 29.00
C GLU A 255 7.77 -11.71 30.15
N ASP A 256 8.12 -12.73 30.96
CA ASP A 256 7.26 -13.27 32.04
C ASP A 256 6.87 -12.22 33.08
N GLU A 257 7.77 -11.26 33.35
CA GLU A 257 7.52 -10.17 34.33
C GLU A 257 6.32 -9.29 33.94
N TYR A 258 5.94 -9.25 32.66
CA TYR A 258 4.80 -8.46 32.17
C TYR A 258 3.49 -9.26 32.04
N TYR A 259 3.49 -10.55 32.37
CA TYR A 259 2.25 -11.37 32.29
C TYR A 259 1.16 -10.96 33.28
N HIS A 260 1.49 -10.22 34.34
CA HIS A 260 0.51 -9.63 35.21
C HIS A 260 -0.36 -8.55 34.53
N ILE A 261 0.11 -7.98 33.43
CA ILE A 261 -0.64 -7.03 32.60
C ILE A 261 -1.47 -7.80 31.58
N THR A 262 -2.80 -7.74 31.72
CA THR A 262 -3.77 -8.49 30.89
C THR A 262 -3.53 -8.33 29.39
N PHE A 263 -3.18 -7.11 28.94
CA PHE A 263 -2.86 -6.85 27.56
C PHE A 263 -1.71 -7.73 27.04
N PHE A 264 -0.60 -7.79 27.77
CA PHE A 264 0.56 -8.58 27.35
C PHE A 264 0.35 -10.08 27.49
N LYS A 265 -0.32 -10.54 28.56
CA LYS A 265 -0.68 -11.93 28.69
C LYS A 265 -1.49 -12.42 27.49
N LYS A 266 -2.59 -11.73 27.18
CA LYS A 266 -3.43 -12.08 26.04
C LYS A 266 -2.68 -11.97 24.70
N THR A 267 -1.77 -11.00 24.56
CA THR A 267 -0.92 -10.88 23.37
C THR A 267 -0.02 -12.11 23.22
N SER A 268 0.63 -12.55 24.30
CA SER A 268 1.46 -13.76 24.29
C SER A 268 0.66 -15.02 23.94
N ASP A 269 -0.54 -15.17 24.53
CA ASP A 269 -1.44 -16.30 24.23
C ASP A 269 -1.85 -16.29 22.74
N TYR A 270 -2.17 -15.13 22.19
CA TYR A 270 -2.49 -14.98 20.77
C TYR A 270 -1.30 -15.34 19.87
N ILE A 271 -0.09 -14.84 20.17
CA ILE A 271 1.13 -15.16 19.43
C ILE A 271 1.39 -16.66 19.41
N ASN A 272 1.26 -17.32 20.56
CA ASN A 272 1.49 -18.74 20.68
C ASN A 272 0.44 -19.55 19.88
N SER A 273 -0.83 -19.20 19.97
CA SER A 273 -1.90 -19.84 19.18
C SER A 273 -1.66 -19.69 17.67
N MET A 274 -1.39 -18.47 17.20
CA MET A 274 -1.10 -18.18 15.80
C MET A 274 0.15 -18.96 15.32
N TRP A 275 1.18 -19.10 16.16
CA TRP A 275 2.37 -19.87 15.84
C TRP A 275 2.08 -21.36 15.68
N LEU A 276 1.27 -21.94 16.58
CA LEU A 276 0.85 -23.35 16.46
C LEU A 276 0.05 -23.61 15.18
N ASP A 277 -0.82 -22.69 14.81
CA ASP A 277 -1.59 -22.79 13.56
C ASP A 277 -0.67 -22.67 12.34
N PHE A 278 0.30 -21.76 12.37
CA PHE A 278 1.30 -21.65 11.31
C PHE A 278 2.16 -22.91 11.16
N LEU A 279 2.58 -23.53 12.26
CA LEU A 279 3.36 -24.78 12.18
C LEU A 279 2.60 -25.91 11.50
N ARG A 280 1.26 -25.95 11.65
CA ARG A 280 0.39 -26.95 11.03
C ARG A 280 0.14 -26.65 9.54
N ASN A 281 -0.18 -25.40 9.22
CA ASN A 281 -0.74 -25.01 7.92
C ASN A 281 0.30 -24.39 6.99
N ARG A 282 1.43 -23.90 7.52
CA ARG A 282 2.48 -23.16 6.79
C ARG A 282 1.97 -21.92 6.05
N GLU A 283 0.81 -21.41 6.45
CA GLU A 283 0.20 -20.20 5.94
C GLU A 283 -0.48 -19.44 7.09
N VAL A 284 -0.68 -18.14 6.90
CA VAL A 284 -1.49 -17.30 7.78
C VAL A 284 -2.63 -16.72 6.98
N VAL A 285 -3.83 -16.73 7.56
CA VAL A 285 -5.01 -16.06 6.99
C VAL A 285 -5.22 -14.75 7.75
N THR A 286 -5.19 -13.63 7.03
CA THR A 286 -5.42 -12.32 7.65
C THR A 286 -6.89 -12.16 8.05
N PRO A 287 -7.21 -11.62 9.24
CA PRO A 287 -8.59 -11.55 9.71
C PRO A 287 -9.45 -10.51 8.96
N ILE A 288 -8.88 -9.51 8.31
CA ILE A 288 -9.65 -8.43 7.65
C ILE A 288 -10.10 -8.85 6.25
N LEU A 289 -9.17 -9.19 5.37
CA LEU A 289 -9.47 -9.52 3.96
C LEU A 289 -9.35 -11.00 3.65
N GLN A 290 -9.15 -11.85 4.67
CA GLN A 290 -9.02 -13.32 4.53
C GLN A 290 -7.96 -13.71 3.51
N ARG A 291 -6.88 -12.91 3.44
CA ARG A 291 -5.78 -13.16 2.53
C ARG A 291 -4.88 -14.24 3.10
N LYS A 292 -4.55 -15.21 2.28
CA LYS A 292 -3.57 -16.25 2.61
C LYS A 292 -2.17 -15.73 2.31
N ILE A 293 -1.31 -15.76 3.30
CA ILE A 293 0.10 -15.40 3.17
C ILE A 293 0.93 -16.62 3.50
N LYS A 294 1.78 -17.04 2.57
CA LYS A 294 2.77 -18.08 2.77
C LYS A 294 4.10 -17.43 3.13
N PHE A 295 4.74 -17.92 4.16
CA PHE A 295 6.02 -17.43 4.62
C PHE A 295 7.11 -18.49 4.49
N ASP A 296 8.36 -18.07 4.41
CA ASP A 296 9.52 -18.94 4.41
C ASP A 296 9.69 -19.69 5.74
N GLU A 297 10.41 -20.81 5.72
CA GLU A 297 10.56 -21.71 6.85
C GLU A 297 11.39 -21.13 8.02
N ASN A 298 12.18 -20.07 7.79
CA ASN A 298 13.08 -19.46 8.77
C ASN A 298 12.44 -18.35 9.62
N LEU A 299 11.16 -18.47 9.94
CA LEU A 299 10.46 -17.53 10.81
C LEU A 299 10.45 -18.04 12.26
N ASN A 300 10.53 -17.09 13.21
CA ASN A 300 10.14 -17.33 14.59
C ASN A 300 8.76 -16.68 14.86
N LYS A 301 8.14 -17.06 15.99
CA LYS A 301 6.80 -16.61 16.35
C LYS A 301 6.65 -15.09 16.41
N ASN A 302 7.66 -14.39 16.92
CA ASN A 302 7.63 -12.93 17.07
C ASN A 302 7.72 -12.22 15.71
N LYS A 303 8.59 -12.72 14.82
CA LYS A 303 8.71 -12.21 13.46
C LYS A 303 7.43 -12.46 12.66
N LEU A 304 6.82 -13.63 12.82
CA LEU A 304 5.53 -13.94 12.22
C LEU A 304 4.44 -12.97 12.69
N PHE A 305 4.36 -12.72 14.00
CA PHE A 305 3.41 -11.78 14.57
C PHE A 305 3.59 -10.36 14.03
N ASN A 306 4.84 -9.88 13.94
CA ASN A 306 5.14 -8.58 13.33
C ASN A 306 4.68 -8.49 11.86
N TYR A 307 4.86 -9.56 11.12
CA TYR A 307 4.41 -9.61 9.72
C TYR A 307 2.89 -9.55 9.61
N VAL A 308 2.18 -10.26 10.50
CA VAL A 308 0.71 -10.21 10.55
C VAL A 308 0.23 -8.81 10.92
N LEU A 309 0.82 -8.15 11.90
CA LEU A 309 0.45 -6.78 12.28
C LEU A 309 0.64 -5.78 11.11
N GLN A 310 1.78 -5.86 10.42
CA GLN A 310 2.04 -5.02 9.26
C GLN A 310 1.04 -5.30 8.11
N ALA A 311 0.68 -6.56 7.92
CA ALA A 311 -0.33 -6.93 6.94
C ALA A 311 -1.71 -6.37 7.28
N LEU A 312 -2.11 -6.44 8.56
CA LEU A 312 -3.38 -5.89 9.06
C LEU A 312 -3.44 -4.36 8.94
N GLU A 313 -2.37 -3.68 9.33
CA GLU A 313 -2.20 -2.24 9.15
C GLU A 313 -2.45 -1.86 7.69
N THR A 314 -1.77 -2.55 6.77
CA THR A 314 -1.88 -2.30 5.34
C THR A 314 -3.29 -2.59 4.81
N GLU A 315 -3.88 -3.73 5.15
CA GLU A 315 -5.23 -4.09 4.70
C GLU A 315 -6.27 -3.07 5.14
N ARG A 316 -6.20 -2.62 6.40
CA ARG A 316 -7.12 -1.61 6.91
C ARG A 316 -6.93 -0.28 6.19
N ASN A 317 -5.69 0.17 5.98
CA ASN A 317 -5.41 1.43 5.31
C ASN A 317 -5.82 1.41 3.83
N ILE A 318 -5.66 0.29 3.15
CA ILE A 318 -6.13 0.11 1.78
C ILE A 318 -7.66 0.21 1.70
N LEU A 319 -8.38 -0.34 2.66
CA LEU A 319 -9.84 -0.18 2.73
C LEU A 319 -10.26 1.28 3.01
N ILE A 320 -9.47 2.00 3.81
CA ILE A 320 -9.66 3.44 4.03
C ILE A 320 -9.43 4.20 2.73
N LEU A 321 -8.31 4.01 2.07
CA LEU A 321 -7.97 4.68 0.80
C LEU A 321 -9.00 4.37 -0.30
N ASP A 322 -9.51 3.14 -0.39
CA ASP A 322 -10.59 2.80 -1.31
C ASP A 322 -11.88 3.57 -1.02
N LYS A 323 -12.24 3.73 0.27
CA LYS A 323 -13.39 4.57 0.65
C LYS A 323 -13.17 6.04 0.33
N LEU A 324 -11.98 6.56 0.63
CA LEU A 324 -11.60 7.94 0.33
C LEU A 324 -11.65 8.22 -1.18
N SER A 325 -11.18 7.28 -2.00
CA SER A 325 -11.23 7.44 -3.46
C SER A 325 -12.66 7.58 -4.01
N LYS A 326 -13.66 7.03 -3.31
CA LYS A 326 -15.07 7.09 -3.72
C LYS A 326 -15.73 8.42 -3.34
N ILE A 327 -15.36 9.02 -2.21
CA ILE A 327 -15.88 10.34 -1.83
C ILE A 327 -15.19 11.47 -2.59
N ASN A 328 -14.01 11.22 -3.13
CA ASN A 328 -13.17 12.22 -3.80
C ASN A 328 -13.59 12.54 -5.25
N LEU A 329 -14.61 11.88 -5.79
CA LEU A 329 -14.97 12.00 -7.21
C LEU A 329 -15.27 13.44 -7.67
N ASN A 330 -15.69 14.32 -6.75
CA ASN A 330 -16.05 15.71 -7.04
C ASN A 330 -15.22 16.72 -6.24
N GLN A 331 -14.13 16.30 -5.59
CA GLN A 331 -13.31 17.15 -4.74
C GLN A 331 -11.91 17.31 -5.32
N LYS A 332 -11.28 18.46 -5.06
CA LYS A 332 -9.91 18.77 -5.46
C LYS A 332 -8.89 18.29 -4.42
N SER A 333 -9.31 18.29 -3.15
CA SER A 333 -8.50 17.82 -2.02
C SER A 333 -8.22 16.34 -2.14
N VAL A 334 -6.97 15.92 -1.94
CA VAL A 334 -6.53 14.54 -2.21
C VAL A 334 -5.47 14.08 -1.20
N PRO A 335 -5.38 12.75 -0.93
CA PRO A 335 -4.21 12.18 -0.27
C PRO A 335 -3.01 12.24 -1.22
N ILE A 336 -1.87 12.67 -0.70
CA ILE A 336 -0.64 12.85 -1.49
C ILE A 336 0.53 11.98 -1.01
N LEU A 337 0.46 11.46 0.22
CA LEU A 337 1.46 10.55 0.76
C LEU A 337 0.83 9.61 1.78
N TYR A 338 1.14 8.34 1.69
CA TYR A 338 0.80 7.31 2.65
C TYR A 338 2.07 6.75 3.29
N THR A 339 2.18 6.86 4.60
CA THR A 339 3.36 6.45 5.38
C THR A 339 2.95 5.56 6.55
N TYR A 340 2.41 4.38 6.24
CA TYR A 340 2.03 3.33 7.19
C TYR A 340 0.89 3.72 8.16
N ASP A 341 1.23 4.36 9.26
CA ASP A 341 0.30 4.81 10.30
C ASP A 341 -0.27 6.22 10.04
N SER A 342 0.21 6.90 8.99
CA SER A 342 -0.28 8.24 8.65
C SER A 342 -0.58 8.43 7.17
N ILE A 343 -1.47 9.40 6.88
CA ILE A 343 -1.78 9.85 5.52
C ILE A 343 -1.69 11.37 5.50
N LEU A 344 -0.94 11.90 4.54
CA LEU A 344 -0.82 13.33 4.26
C LEU A 344 -1.78 13.71 3.13
N PHE A 345 -2.53 14.77 3.35
CA PHE A 345 -3.53 15.31 2.42
C PHE A 345 -3.14 16.72 2.00
N ASP A 346 -3.42 17.05 0.75
CA ASP A 346 -3.38 18.40 0.23
C ASP A 346 -4.82 18.90 0.05
N VAL A 347 -5.20 19.93 0.79
CA VAL A 347 -6.60 20.36 0.96
C VAL A 347 -6.80 21.77 0.43
N ASP A 348 -7.77 21.93 -0.49
CA ASP A 348 -8.26 23.22 -0.96
C ASP A 348 -9.04 23.92 0.15
N SER A 349 -8.76 25.20 0.41
CA SER A 349 -9.45 26.00 1.42
C SER A 349 -10.96 26.13 1.21
N ASN A 350 -11.45 25.86 0.01
CA ASN A 350 -12.89 25.86 -0.28
C ASN A 350 -13.58 24.53 0.05
N GLU A 351 -12.85 23.55 0.55
CA GLU A 351 -13.34 22.21 0.87
C GLU A 351 -13.24 21.90 2.38
N ASP A 352 -13.67 22.82 3.23
CA ASP A 352 -13.52 22.75 4.71
C ASP A 352 -14.05 21.47 5.36
N ASN A 353 -15.05 20.84 4.77
CA ASN A 353 -15.62 19.60 5.31
C ASN A 353 -14.83 18.35 4.93
N TYR A 354 -13.94 18.42 3.93
CA TYR A 354 -13.23 17.26 3.43
C TYR A 354 -12.45 16.53 4.54
N ILE A 355 -11.62 17.26 5.27
CA ILE A 355 -10.76 16.65 6.30
C ILE A 355 -11.56 16.07 7.48
N ARG A 356 -12.74 16.64 7.79
CA ARG A 356 -13.67 16.08 8.79
C ARG A 356 -14.25 14.74 8.35
N GLU A 357 -14.63 14.63 7.07
CA GLU A 357 -15.10 13.37 6.49
C GLU A 357 -14.00 12.32 6.44
N VAL A 358 -12.79 12.72 6.01
CA VAL A 358 -11.59 11.86 6.03
C VAL A 358 -11.34 11.34 7.44
N LYS A 359 -11.29 12.23 8.45
CA LYS A 359 -11.09 11.85 9.85
C LYS A 359 -12.14 10.84 10.33
N LYS A 360 -13.41 11.08 10.04
CA LYS A 360 -14.51 10.16 10.37
C LYS A 360 -14.33 8.77 9.74
N ILE A 361 -13.85 8.71 8.50
CA ILE A 361 -13.59 7.44 7.81
C ILE A 361 -12.39 6.72 8.43
N MET A 362 -11.33 7.44 8.74
CA MET A 362 -10.11 6.87 9.34
C MET A 362 -10.36 6.36 10.75
N GLU A 363 -11.12 7.10 11.57
CA GLU A 363 -11.42 6.77 12.96
C GLU A 363 -12.52 5.72 13.15
N LYS A 364 -13.15 5.33 12.06
CA LYS A 364 -14.13 4.25 12.10
C LYS A 364 -13.53 3.01 12.78
N ASP A 365 -14.35 2.33 13.56
CA ASP A 365 -13.99 1.10 14.28
C ASP A 365 -13.04 1.33 15.49
N GLY A 366 -12.94 2.56 15.99
CA GLY A 366 -12.23 2.88 17.24
C GLY A 366 -10.72 3.02 17.11
N PHE A 367 -10.26 3.67 16.05
CA PHE A 367 -8.86 4.01 15.82
C PHE A 367 -8.68 5.54 15.75
N PRO A 368 -8.53 6.23 16.89
CA PRO A 368 -8.36 7.68 16.93
C PRO A 368 -7.15 8.15 16.14
N THR A 369 -7.26 9.35 15.57
CA THR A 369 -6.15 10.00 14.84
C THR A 369 -5.76 11.31 15.50
N GLN A 370 -4.48 11.66 15.40
CA GLN A 370 -3.96 12.99 15.66
C GLN A 370 -3.92 13.75 14.34
N LEU A 371 -4.37 15.00 14.36
CA LEU A 371 -4.36 15.88 13.21
C LEU A 371 -3.28 16.94 13.38
N GLU A 372 -2.43 17.07 12.36
CA GLU A 372 -1.48 18.17 12.21
C GLU A 372 -1.81 18.93 10.93
N VAL A 373 -1.64 20.26 10.93
CA VAL A 373 -1.89 21.13 9.78
C VAL A 373 -0.77 22.13 9.60
N GLY A 374 -0.38 22.38 8.35
CA GLY A 374 0.68 23.35 8.04
C GLY A 374 0.58 23.90 6.62
N LYS A 375 1.32 24.96 6.34
CA LYS A 375 1.52 25.46 4.97
C LYS A 375 2.50 24.59 4.18
N ASP A 376 3.40 23.94 4.88
CA ASP A 376 4.35 22.96 4.37
C ASP A 376 4.41 21.73 5.29
N TYR A 377 5.08 20.67 4.86
CA TYR A 377 5.12 19.38 5.55
C TYR A 377 6.05 19.36 6.78
N ASP A 378 6.94 20.34 6.95
CA ASP A 378 7.85 20.42 8.10
C ASP A 378 7.24 21.22 9.26
N ASN A 379 6.57 22.33 8.93
CA ASN A 379 5.98 23.27 9.90
C ASN A 379 4.50 22.96 10.16
N MET A 380 4.22 21.75 10.61
CA MET A 380 2.86 21.30 10.93
C MET A 380 2.57 21.45 12.43
N VAL A 381 1.36 21.91 12.75
CA VAL A 381 0.90 22.17 14.13
C VAL A 381 -0.28 21.26 14.45
N LYS A 382 -0.26 20.66 15.64
CA LYS A 382 -1.40 19.86 16.14
C LYS A 382 -2.65 20.73 16.24
N THR A 383 -3.75 20.17 15.74
CA THR A 383 -5.03 20.87 15.67
C THR A 383 -6.19 19.93 16.04
N ILE A 384 -7.29 20.49 16.51
CA ILE A 384 -8.55 19.79 16.78
C ILE A 384 -9.61 20.35 15.84
N ILE A 385 -10.37 19.48 15.17
CA ILE A 385 -11.46 19.83 14.26
C ILE A 385 -12.75 19.13 14.65
#